data_64fd9fe1dd035382603360ff3afb8b4c
#
_entry.id   64fd9fe1dd035382603360ff3afb8b4c
#
_cell.length_a   1.000
_cell.length_b   1.000
_cell.length_c   1.000
_cell.angle_alpha   90.00
_cell.angle_beta   90.00
_cell.angle_gamma   90.00
#
_symmetry.space_group_name_H-M   'P 1'
#
loop_
_entity.id
_entity.type
_entity.pdbx_description
1 polymer ?
#
loop_
_entity_poly.entity_id
_entity_poly.type
_entity_poly.pdbx_seq_one_letter_code
_entity_poly.pdbx_strand_id
1 'polypeptide(L)'
;TRSYTVSWARDVYKRQGEEVGTGTGPGVDFAVDPCEGTNLCAFNQRGSMAVLAASDRGGLFNAPDFYMKKLAAPPAAKGKVDIRKSATENIKILSECLGLPVDELNIVVMDRARHKDLIAEIRATGARIQPISDGDVQAAIACGFAGTGTHCLMGIGAAPEGVISAA
;
A
#
# COMPACT_ATOMS: atom_id res chain seq x y z
N THR A 1 10.01 1.68 -27.85
CA THR A 1 9.40 1.84 -26.53
C THR A 1 10.48 2.30 -25.57
N ARG A 2 10.46 3.54 -25.12
CA ARG A 2 11.29 3.95 -23.99
C ARG A 2 10.49 3.64 -22.76
N SER A 3 10.80 2.55 -22.08
CA SER A 3 10.22 2.20 -20.79
C SER A 3 11.09 2.81 -19.70
N TYR A 4 10.50 3.53 -18.77
CA TYR A 4 11.18 3.93 -17.55
C TYR A 4 10.78 2.92 -16.48
N THR A 5 11.76 2.17 -15.96
CA THR A 5 11.53 1.26 -14.86
C THR A 5 11.89 1.96 -13.56
N VAL A 6 10.93 2.15 -12.69
CA VAL A 6 11.18 2.49 -11.29
C VAL A 6 11.26 1.15 -10.55
N SER A 7 12.48 0.64 -10.34
CA SER A 7 12.68 -0.60 -9.57
C SER A 7 12.99 -0.26 -8.12
N TRP A 8 12.26 -0.89 -7.21
CA TRP A 8 12.37 -0.68 -5.77
C TRP A 8 12.96 -1.90 -5.03
N ALA A 9 13.68 -2.76 -5.75
CA ALA A 9 14.42 -3.81 -5.07
C ALA A 9 15.45 -3.21 -4.11
N ARG A 10 15.59 -3.81 -2.92
CA ARG A 10 16.67 -3.52 -1.95
C ARG A 10 18.06 -3.87 -2.51
N ASP A 11 18.28 -3.63 -3.78
CA ASP A 11 19.59 -3.76 -4.35
C ASP A 11 20.40 -2.49 -4.10
N VAL A 12 21.70 -2.64 -3.97
CA VAL A 12 22.67 -1.59 -3.67
C VAL A 12 22.60 -0.40 -4.66
N TYR A 13 21.89 -0.61 -5.77
CA TYR A 13 21.65 0.40 -6.82
C TYR A 13 20.17 0.40 -7.22
N LYS A 14 19.40 1.32 -6.67
CA LYS A 14 18.04 1.61 -7.15
C LYS A 14 18.13 2.15 -8.57
N ARG A 15 17.61 1.41 -9.54
CA ARG A 15 17.63 1.76 -10.96
C ARG A 15 16.44 2.64 -11.35
N GLN A 16 16.30 3.77 -10.65
CA GLN A 16 15.27 4.75 -11.02
C GLN A 16 15.67 5.45 -12.32
N GLY A 17 14.71 5.55 -13.25
CA GLY A 17 14.91 6.20 -14.53
C GLY A 17 15.71 5.39 -15.54
N GLU A 18 15.94 4.09 -15.30
CA GLU A 18 16.53 3.21 -16.30
C GLU A 18 15.55 3.03 -17.48
N GLU A 19 16.03 3.30 -18.69
CA GLU A 19 15.27 3.06 -19.90
C GLU A 19 15.55 1.64 -20.42
N VAL A 20 14.50 0.85 -20.60
CA VAL A 20 14.58 -0.52 -21.13
C VAL A 20 13.65 -0.69 -22.32
N GLY A 21 13.94 -1.69 -23.19
CA GLY A 21 13.12 -2.00 -24.35
C GLY A 21 13.80 -1.66 -25.67
N THR A 22 13.06 -1.80 -26.76
CA THR A 22 13.58 -1.66 -28.13
C THR A 22 13.79 -0.23 -28.61
N GLY A 23 13.32 0.76 -27.84
CA GLY A 23 13.34 2.18 -28.23
C GLY A 23 12.28 2.58 -29.26
N THR A 24 11.37 1.66 -29.60
CA THR A 24 10.27 1.89 -30.55
C THR A 24 8.92 1.64 -29.89
N GLY A 25 7.87 2.39 -30.26
CA GLY A 25 6.53 2.27 -29.69
C GLY A 25 6.23 3.31 -28.59
N PRO A 26 5.06 3.21 -27.93
CA PRO A 26 4.66 4.13 -26.88
C PRO A 26 5.58 4.01 -25.66
N GLY A 27 5.85 5.14 -24.99
CA GLY A 27 6.55 5.15 -23.71
C GLY A 27 5.61 4.70 -22.59
N VAL A 28 6.10 3.81 -21.72
CA VAL A 28 5.37 3.27 -20.57
C VAL A 28 6.28 3.36 -19.35
N ASP A 29 5.74 3.84 -18.25
CA ASP A 29 6.42 3.80 -16.95
C ASP A 29 6.08 2.50 -16.21
N PHE A 30 7.09 1.90 -15.58
CA PHE A 30 6.92 0.74 -14.74
C PHE A 30 7.45 1.01 -13.32
N ALA A 31 6.69 0.59 -12.32
CA ALA A 31 7.16 0.45 -10.95
C ALA A 31 7.17 -1.04 -10.61
N VAL A 32 8.31 -1.55 -10.15
CA VAL A 32 8.50 -2.99 -9.90
C VAL A 32 9.06 -3.19 -8.51
N ASP A 33 8.43 -4.05 -7.74
CA ASP A 33 9.04 -4.68 -6.57
C ASP A 33 9.12 -6.19 -6.78
N PRO A 34 10.32 -6.74 -7.03
CA PRO A 34 10.47 -8.17 -7.29
C PRO A 34 10.28 -9.04 -6.05
N CYS A 35 10.29 -8.47 -4.85
CA CYS A 35 10.11 -9.20 -3.61
C CYS A 35 9.49 -8.30 -2.51
N GLU A 36 8.23 -7.93 -2.71
CA GLU A 36 7.43 -7.28 -1.68
C GLU A 36 7.24 -8.22 -0.49
N GLY A 37 7.45 -7.71 0.73
CA GLY A 37 7.46 -8.55 1.92
C GLY A 37 8.73 -9.39 2.04
N THR A 38 9.92 -8.79 1.90
CA THR A 38 11.22 -9.46 1.94
C THR A 38 11.44 -10.28 3.22
N ASN A 39 10.96 -9.81 4.38
CA ASN A 39 11.06 -10.58 5.62
C ASN A 39 10.18 -11.83 5.58
N LEU A 40 8.99 -11.76 4.97
CA LEU A 40 8.13 -12.93 4.79
C LEU A 40 8.85 -13.99 3.96
N CYS A 41 9.49 -13.59 2.86
CA CYS A 41 10.31 -14.48 2.04
C CYS A 41 11.49 -15.07 2.83
N ALA A 42 12.26 -14.23 3.52
CA ALA A 42 13.45 -14.62 4.26
C ALA A 42 13.16 -15.62 5.41
N PHE A 43 11.99 -15.49 6.04
CA PHE A 43 11.57 -16.37 7.14
C PHE A 43 10.60 -17.48 6.70
N ASN A 44 10.51 -17.75 5.39
CA ASN A 44 9.63 -18.77 4.81
C ASN A 44 8.16 -18.64 5.25
N GLN A 45 7.68 -17.41 5.35
CA GLN A 45 6.28 -17.08 5.67
C GLN A 45 5.49 -16.83 4.39
N ARG A 46 4.17 -16.99 4.47
CA ARG A 46 3.27 -16.73 3.34
C ARG A 46 3.05 -15.23 3.18
N GLY A 47 2.79 -14.79 1.94
CA GLY A 47 2.38 -13.42 1.62
C GLY A 47 3.43 -12.55 0.94
N SER A 48 4.68 -13.06 0.75
CA SER A 48 5.62 -12.39 -0.16
C SER A 48 5.15 -12.53 -1.60
N MET A 49 5.28 -11.46 -2.39
CA MET A 49 4.87 -11.42 -3.79
C MET A 49 5.82 -10.56 -4.63
N ALA A 50 5.80 -10.75 -5.94
CA ALA A 50 6.36 -9.80 -6.89
C ALA A 50 5.23 -8.90 -7.39
N VAL A 51 5.47 -7.60 -7.47
CA VAL A 51 4.48 -6.60 -7.88
C VAL A 51 5.03 -5.77 -9.03
N LEU A 52 4.19 -5.52 -10.03
CA LEU A 52 4.48 -4.61 -11.13
C LEU A 52 3.27 -3.72 -11.38
N ALA A 53 3.50 -2.41 -11.40
CA ALA A 53 2.55 -1.42 -11.86
C ALA A 53 3.04 -0.82 -13.19
N ALA A 54 2.11 -0.54 -14.09
CA ALA A 54 2.41 0.07 -15.38
C ALA A 54 1.45 1.23 -15.64
N SER A 55 1.95 2.29 -16.27
CA SER A 55 1.17 3.46 -16.65
C SER A 55 1.72 4.08 -17.92
N ASP A 56 0.95 4.94 -18.56
CA ASP A 56 1.46 5.83 -19.58
C ASP A 56 2.63 6.66 -19.04
N ARG A 57 3.50 7.10 -19.94
CA ARG A 57 4.67 7.91 -19.58
C ARG A 57 4.30 9.14 -18.74
N GLY A 58 4.95 9.29 -17.56
CA GLY A 58 4.67 10.35 -16.60
C GLY A 58 3.49 10.05 -15.67
N GLY A 59 2.87 8.86 -15.76
CA GLY A 59 1.73 8.48 -14.93
C GLY A 59 2.10 7.95 -13.56
N LEU A 60 3.34 7.50 -13.34
CA LEU A 60 3.82 7.07 -12.03
C LEU A 60 4.64 8.16 -11.36
N PHE A 61 4.31 8.47 -10.13
CA PHE A 61 5.04 9.45 -9.34
C PHE A 61 6.43 8.91 -8.97
N ASN A 62 7.48 9.67 -9.33
CA ASN A 62 8.84 9.35 -8.90
C ASN A 62 9.03 9.73 -7.41
N ALA A 63 8.67 8.80 -6.52
CA ALA A 63 8.71 9.03 -5.09
C ALA A 63 10.13 8.93 -4.56
N PRO A 64 10.59 9.90 -3.75
CA PRO A 64 11.86 9.79 -3.06
C PRO A 64 11.80 8.68 -1.99
N ASP A 65 12.96 8.12 -1.66
CA ASP A 65 13.09 7.01 -0.72
C ASP A 65 13.00 7.48 0.74
N PHE A 66 11.81 7.81 1.17
CA PHE A 66 11.49 8.10 2.56
C PHE A 66 10.12 7.52 2.95
N TYR A 67 9.82 7.57 4.24
CA TYR A 67 8.54 7.10 4.76
C TYR A 67 7.44 8.14 4.58
N MET A 68 6.24 7.65 4.29
CA MET A 68 5.02 8.46 4.17
C MET A 68 3.86 7.84 4.94
N LYS A 69 2.88 8.65 5.30
CA LYS A 69 1.58 8.14 5.75
C LYS A 69 0.88 7.45 4.58
N LYS A 70 0.24 6.32 4.87
CA LYS A 70 -0.51 5.52 3.91
C LYS A 70 -1.92 5.27 4.44
N LEU A 71 -2.89 5.41 3.54
CA LEU A 71 -4.29 5.07 3.77
C LEU A 71 -4.83 4.43 2.49
N ALA A 72 -5.18 3.15 2.55
CA ALA A 72 -5.89 2.48 1.47
C ALA A 72 -7.27 2.05 1.97
N ALA A 73 -8.28 2.23 1.13
CA ALA A 73 -9.67 1.99 1.48
C ALA A 73 -10.46 1.48 0.25
N PRO A 74 -11.61 0.81 0.46
CA PRO A 74 -12.43 0.31 -0.63
C PRO A 74 -12.98 1.45 -1.52
N PRO A 75 -13.33 1.15 -2.79
CA PRO A 75 -13.90 2.12 -3.72
C PRO A 75 -15.12 2.87 -3.16
N ALA A 76 -15.94 2.22 -2.31
CA ALA A 76 -17.10 2.85 -1.67
C ALA A 76 -16.76 4.05 -0.76
N ALA A 77 -15.51 4.10 -0.26
CA ALA A 77 -15.01 5.18 0.57
C ALA A 77 -14.26 6.27 -0.21
N LYS A 78 -14.20 6.16 -1.55
CA LYS A 78 -13.50 7.12 -2.41
C LYS A 78 -14.00 8.55 -2.18
N GLY A 79 -13.07 9.46 -1.90
CA GLY A 79 -13.35 10.87 -1.67
C GLY A 79 -13.97 11.20 -0.31
N LYS A 80 -14.20 10.20 0.56
CA LYS A 80 -14.79 10.38 1.89
C LYS A 80 -13.75 10.24 3.00
N VAL A 81 -12.89 9.23 2.92
CA VAL A 81 -11.75 9.07 3.82
C VAL A 81 -10.65 10.09 3.49
N ASP A 82 -9.90 10.51 4.48
CA ASP A 82 -8.84 11.50 4.32
C ASP A 82 -7.67 11.16 5.25
N ILE A 83 -6.46 11.08 4.69
CA ILE A 83 -5.23 10.75 5.42
C ILE A 83 -4.86 11.80 6.49
N ARG A 84 -5.44 12.99 6.43
CA ARG A 84 -5.27 14.07 7.42
C ARG A 84 -6.16 13.91 8.65
N LYS A 85 -7.23 13.12 8.55
CA LYS A 85 -8.12 12.80 9.67
C LYS A 85 -7.48 11.75 10.57
N SER A 86 -7.98 11.65 11.80
CA SER A 86 -7.62 10.60 12.74
C SER A 86 -8.07 9.21 12.25
N ALA A 87 -7.48 8.16 12.80
CA ALA A 87 -7.92 6.78 12.50
C ALA A 87 -9.38 6.58 12.92
N THR A 88 -9.76 7.13 14.07
CA THR A 88 -11.14 7.08 14.60
C THR A 88 -12.15 7.68 13.63
N GLU A 89 -11.87 8.86 13.06
CA GLU A 89 -12.74 9.51 12.09
C GLU A 89 -12.87 8.70 10.80
N ASN A 90 -11.75 8.21 10.27
CA ASN A 90 -11.74 7.40 9.05
C ASN A 90 -12.47 6.07 9.25
N ILE A 91 -12.35 5.43 10.41
CA ILE A 91 -13.07 4.18 10.73
C ILE A 91 -14.59 4.40 10.78
N LYS A 92 -15.06 5.52 11.36
CA LYS A 92 -16.49 5.87 11.33
C LYS A 92 -17.00 6.07 9.91
N ILE A 93 -16.25 6.80 9.08
CA ILE A 93 -16.58 7.00 7.66
C ILE A 93 -16.63 5.67 6.93
N LEU A 94 -15.69 4.76 7.17
CA LEU A 94 -15.67 3.43 6.55
C LEU A 94 -16.88 2.61 6.96
N SER A 95 -17.26 2.61 8.24
CA SER A 95 -18.44 1.94 8.75
C SER A 95 -19.70 2.40 8.02
N GLU A 96 -19.87 3.71 7.87
CA GLU A 96 -20.99 4.30 7.12
C GLU A 96 -20.97 3.93 5.63
N CYS A 97 -19.79 4.01 4.99
CA CYS A 97 -19.64 3.73 3.56
C CYS A 97 -19.90 2.27 3.19
N LEU A 98 -19.56 1.34 4.10
CA LEU A 98 -19.68 -0.09 3.88
C LEU A 98 -20.98 -0.67 4.46
N GLY A 99 -21.70 0.11 5.28
CA GLY A 99 -22.88 -0.39 6.00
C GLY A 99 -22.54 -1.50 7.00
N LEU A 100 -21.31 -1.51 7.53
CA LEU A 100 -20.83 -2.48 8.49
C LEU A 100 -20.65 -1.84 9.87
N PRO A 101 -20.98 -2.52 10.95
CA PRO A 101 -20.64 -2.06 12.29
C PRO A 101 -19.11 -2.00 12.47
N VAL A 102 -18.64 -1.08 13.33
CA VAL A 102 -17.20 -0.83 13.49
C VAL A 102 -16.43 -2.08 13.91
N ASP A 103 -17.00 -2.92 14.74
CA ASP A 103 -16.39 -4.17 15.24
C ASP A 103 -16.29 -5.27 14.18
N GLU A 104 -16.92 -5.10 13.02
CA GLU A 104 -16.74 -5.96 11.85
C GLU A 104 -15.68 -5.45 10.87
N LEU A 105 -15.26 -4.19 11.00
CA LEU A 105 -14.19 -3.64 10.18
C LEU A 105 -12.83 -4.27 10.54
N ASN A 106 -12.10 -4.70 9.53
CA ASN A 106 -10.73 -5.22 9.66
C ASN A 106 -9.73 -4.21 9.11
N ILE A 107 -8.91 -3.66 10.00
CA ILE A 107 -7.90 -2.63 9.70
C ILE A 107 -6.53 -3.29 9.73
N VAL A 108 -5.83 -3.26 8.60
CA VAL A 108 -4.46 -3.77 8.49
C VAL A 108 -3.47 -2.68 8.89
N VAL A 109 -2.53 -3.02 9.75
CA VAL A 109 -1.47 -2.12 10.21
C VAL A 109 -0.16 -2.91 10.30
N MET A 110 0.95 -2.36 9.82
CA MET A 110 2.25 -2.98 10.02
C MET A 110 2.64 -2.99 11.50
N ASP A 111 3.04 -4.14 12.02
CA ASP A 111 3.54 -4.29 13.40
C ASP A 111 4.94 -3.67 13.50
N ARG A 112 4.97 -2.41 13.83
CA ARG A 112 6.18 -1.60 14.02
C ARG A 112 6.02 -0.69 15.22
N ALA A 113 7.09 -0.43 15.94
CA ALA A 113 7.10 0.46 17.11
C ALA A 113 6.47 1.84 16.82
N ARG A 114 6.68 2.37 15.61
CA ARG A 114 6.12 3.65 15.15
C ARG A 114 4.59 3.67 15.02
N HIS A 115 3.94 2.51 15.03
CA HIS A 115 2.47 2.39 14.92
C HIS A 115 1.78 2.14 16.26
N LYS A 116 2.51 2.15 17.37
CA LYS A 116 1.96 1.86 18.70
C LYS A 116 0.73 2.72 19.04
N ASP A 117 0.84 4.02 18.80
CA ASP A 117 -0.24 4.97 19.11
C ASP A 117 -1.41 4.80 18.13
N LEU A 118 -1.13 4.60 16.83
CA LEU A 118 -2.13 4.30 15.82
C LEU A 118 -2.91 3.02 16.16
N ILE A 119 -2.21 1.95 16.55
CA ILE A 119 -2.83 0.69 16.96
C ILE A 119 -3.71 0.89 18.20
N ALA A 120 -3.24 1.67 19.17
CA ALA A 120 -4.03 1.99 20.37
C ALA A 120 -5.30 2.76 20.01
N GLU A 121 -5.21 3.76 19.12
CA GLU A 121 -6.34 4.55 18.64
C GLU A 121 -7.37 3.65 17.93
N ILE A 122 -6.93 2.79 16.99
CA ILE A 122 -7.83 1.87 16.27
C ILE A 122 -8.53 0.93 17.25
N ARG A 123 -7.79 0.34 18.21
CA ARG A 123 -8.37 -0.54 19.25
C ARG A 123 -9.46 0.15 20.06
N ALA A 124 -9.26 1.42 20.39
CA ALA A 124 -10.24 2.20 21.14
C ALA A 124 -11.56 2.40 20.39
N THR A 125 -11.59 2.25 19.06
CA THR A 125 -12.84 2.30 18.26
C THR A 125 -13.65 1.01 18.32
N GLY A 126 -13.04 -0.11 18.74
CA GLY A 126 -13.63 -1.46 18.67
C GLY A 126 -13.39 -2.17 17.34
N ALA A 127 -12.77 -1.56 16.35
CA ALA A 127 -12.46 -2.21 15.08
C ALA A 127 -11.44 -3.36 15.25
N ARG A 128 -11.52 -4.35 14.38
CA ARG A 128 -10.53 -5.45 14.33
C ARG A 128 -9.23 -4.93 13.73
N ILE A 129 -8.11 -5.39 14.29
CA ILE A 129 -6.78 -5.09 13.77
C ILE A 129 -6.13 -6.36 13.28
N GLN A 130 -5.66 -6.33 12.05
CA GLN A 130 -4.78 -7.35 11.50
C GLN A 130 -3.36 -6.81 11.43
N PRO A 131 -2.51 -7.15 12.41
CA PRO A 131 -1.10 -6.76 12.36
C PRO A 131 -0.38 -7.59 11.30
N ILE A 132 0.43 -6.95 10.47
CA ILE A 132 1.29 -7.60 9.49
C ILE A 132 2.76 -7.29 9.78
N SER A 133 3.61 -8.30 9.64
CA SER A 133 5.05 -8.13 9.86
C SER A 133 5.75 -7.46 8.69
N ASP A 134 5.22 -7.61 7.47
CA ASP A 134 5.76 -7.03 6.23
C ASP A 134 4.70 -7.08 5.12
N GLY A 135 4.92 -6.40 3.99
CA GLY A 135 4.07 -6.53 2.81
C GLY A 135 2.83 -5.62 2.83
N ASP A 136 3.00 -4.30 2.97
CA ASP A 136 1.87 -3.36 3.00
C ASP A 136 1.20 -3.13 1.62
N VAL A 137 1.90 -3.40 0.52
CA VAL A 137 1.33 -3.31 -0.85
C VAL A 137 0.21 -4.34 -1.03
N GLN A 138 0.42 -5.59 -0.59
CA GLN A 138 -0.61 -6.62 -0.66
C GLN A 138 -1.89 -6.20 0.08
N ALA A 139 -1.74 -5.65 1.28
CA ALA A 139 -2.86 -5.19 2.07
C ALA A 139 -3.59 -4.00 1.42
N ALA A 140 -2.84 -3.07 0.80
CA ALA A 140 -3.42 -1.96 0.06
C ALA A 140 -4.24 -2.44 -1.15
N ILE A 141 -3.70 -3.37 -1.93
CA ILE A 141 -4.40 -3.99 -3.06
C ILE A 141 -5.67 -4.70 -2.56
N ALA A 142 -5.58 -5.47 -1.47
CA ALA A 142 -6.71 -6.20 -0.91
C ALA A 142 -7.88 -5.27 -0.51
N CYS A 143 -7.60 -4.03 -0.08
CA CYS A 143 -8.65 -3.04 0.20
C CYS A 143 -9.48 -2.68 -1.05
N GLY A 144 -8.90 -2.78 -2.24
CA GLY A 144 -9.57 -2.46 -3.50
C GLY A 144 -10.57 -3.51 -3.98
N PHE A 145 -10.54 -4.72 -3.41
CA PHE A 145 -11.35 -5.85 -3.86
C PHE A 145 -12.34 -6.32 -2.80
N ALA A 146 -13.57 -6.57 -3.23
CA ALA A 146 -14.60 -7.13 -2.37
C ALA A 146 -14.27 -8.59 -1.98
N GLY A 147 -14.67 -9.00 -0.79
CA GLY A 147 -14.53 -10.38 -0.32
C GLY A 147 -13.15 -10.75 0.23
N THR A 148 -12.18 -9.82 0.26
CA THR A 148 -10.86 -10.07 0.83
C THR A 148 -10.83 -10.06 2.37
N GLY A 149 -11.88 -9.50 2.99
CA GLY A 149 -11.94 -9.28 4.43
C GLY A 149 -11.01 -8.16 4.93
N THR A 150 -10.38 -7.40 4.02
CA THR A 150 -9.55 -6.24 4.35
C THR A 150 -10.33 -4.97 4.04
N HIS A 151 -10.64 -4.16 5.06
CA HIS A 151 -11.47 -2.98 4.91
C HIS A 151 -10.66 -1.68 4.88
N CYS A 152 -9.45 -1.67 5.43
CA CYS A 152 -8.54 -0.54 5.34
C CYS A 152 -7.12 -0.95 5.68
N LEU A 153 -6.15 -0.29 5.04
CA LEU A 153 -4.75 -0.24 5.47
C LEU A 153 -4.47 1.16 6.01
N MET A 154 -3.90 1.24 7.19
CA MET A 154 -3.41 2.50 7.77
C MET A 154 -2.00 2.34 8.28
N GLY A 155 -1.17 3.36 8.11
CA GLY A 155 0.17 3.33 8.70
C GLY A 155 1.16 4.28 8.05
N ILE A 156 2.43 4.02 8.33
CA ILE A 156 3.58 4.73 7.78
C ILE A 156 4.51 3.69 7.15
N GLY A 157 4.80 3.83 5.88
CA GLY A 157 5.67 2.94 5.12
C GLY A 157 6.47 3.70 4.07
N ALA A 158 7.31 2.99 3.33
CA ALA A 158 8.13 3.61 2.30
C ALA A 158 7.27 4.16 1.14
N ALA A 159 7.63 5.35 0.66
CA ALA A 159 6.87 6.06 -0.36
C ALA A 159 6.81 5.31 -1.71
N PRO A 160 7.87 4.61 -2.13
CA PRO A 160 7.86 3.84 -3.36
C PRO A 160 6.78 2.76 -3.42
N GLU A 161 6.64 1.99 -2.37
CA GLU A 161 5.57 0.98 -2.25
C GLU A 161 4.19 1.64 -2.25
N GLY A 162 4.12 2.91 -1.80
CA GLY A 162 2.92 3.73 -1.90
C GLY A 162 2.54 4.05 -3.34
N VAL A 163 3.51 4.28 -4.24
CA VAL A 163 3.27 4.50 -5.68
C VAL A 163 2.70 3.25 -6.32
N ILE A 164 3.32 2.09 -6.07
CA ILE A 164 2.83 0.80 -6.59
C ILE A 164 1.42 0.50 -6.08
N SER A 165 1.15 0.81 -4.80
CA SER A 165 -0.17 0.58 -4.20
C SER A 165 -1.27 1.48 -4.76
N ALA A 166 -0.90 2.65 -5.30
CA ALA A 166 -1.84 3.64 -5.83
C ALA A 166 -2.12 3.47 -7.33
N ALA A 167 -1.31 2.69 -8.04
CA ALA A 167 -1.44 2.39 -9.46
C ALA A 167 -2.42 1.26 -9.72
#